data_c3211259e6ef57f8347e8fc800659e21
#
_entry.id   c3211259e6ef57f8347e8fc800659e21
#
_cell.length_a   1.000
_cell.length_b   1.000
_cell.length_c   1.000
_cell.angle_alpha   90.00
_cell.angle_beta   90.00
_cell.angle_gamma   90.00
#
_symmetry.space_group_name_H-M   'P 1'
#
loop_
_entity.id
_entity.type
_entity.pdbx_description
1 polymer ?
#
loop_
_entity_poly.entity_id
_entity_poly.type
_entity_poly.pdbx_seq_one_letter_code
_entity_poly.pdbx_strand_id
1 'polypeptide(L)'
;MNSPRTKQFGKFLLVLFALVSVLTLVAFAEGDEAAGSQFYGTIWSLLPPVVAIVLALITKEVYSSLFIGIIIGFLLQADFNPVNAFNLFINDLGSNIGGNAGILIFLVILGTMVALMIRAGGSKAYGDWAVSHIKTKSGALWATFILAIVLGVDDYFNNLTTGNVMRPVADGHHISRAKLSYMCDATAAPVCIMMPVSSWAAAVTGIIGNEEVGFQIFLKAIPYNYYAILTLVFIIVMTCLNIDYGPMKTHEDNAAKGDLYTTPERPFAGAEEMKFNPNGKVYDLVIPVIILIICCVSGLLIVGFQNGGTDILTAFANTSAAPALALGGLIALIINMIFFAIRRSMSFTELMDCLPEGFKQMVPAILILCLAWTIGDITKALGAPEFVAGIVEGFGSSLANFLPAVVFVIAAFLGFATGTSWGTFTILLPIVIPVFAGVSASELTVADIGPGHDILMIAIAATLGGAVMGDHCSPISDTTIMASTGAQCYHLNHVATQLPYAVTVAVVCFVNYIIAAFIQNVVIDLIIAVASMVVVMLVIGKVNHSMNVHSQRD
;
A
#
# COMPACT_ATOMS: atom_id res chain seq x y z
N MET A 1 1.28 -1.17 42.87
CA MET A 1 1.97 -1.53 41.61
C MET A 1 0.93 -1.96 40.57
N ASN A 2 0.27 -1.01 39.90
CA ASN A 2 -0.68 -1.25 38.85
C ASN A 2 -0.38 -0.27 37.70
N SER A 3 0.70 -0.54 36.95
CA SER A 3 0.99 0.26 35.76
C SER A 3 -0.01 -0.10 34.62
N PRO A 4 -0.37 0.84 33.76
CA PRO A 4 -1.23 0.55 32.60
C PRO A 4 -0.69 -0.61 31.74
N ARG A 5 0.63 -0.77 31.67
CA ARG A 5 1.33 -1.86 30.94
C ARG A 5 1.03 -3.26 31.52
N THR A 6 0.92 -3.42 32.85
CA THR A 6 0.58 -4.72 33.48
C THR A 6 -0.87 -5.12 33.21
N LYS A 7 -1.79 -4.16 33.08
CA LYS A 7 -3.19 -4.45 32.70
C LYS A 7 -3.34 -4.84 31.23
N GLN A 8 -2.55 -4.24 30.34
CA GLN A 8 -2.52 -4.62 28.91
C GLN A 8 -1.92 -6.01 28.74
N PHE A 9 -0.82 -6.32 29.42
CA PHE A 9 -0.20 -7.65 29.38
C PHE A 9 -1.12 -8.73 29.97
N GLY A 10 -1.87 -8.43 31.03
CA GLY A 10 -2.87 -9.35 31.57
C GLY A 10 -4.04 -9.61 30.61
N LYS A 11 -4.51 -8.59 29.87
CA LYS A 11 -5.54 -8.76 28.83
C LYS A 11 -5.02 -9.57 27.64
N PHE A 12 -3.77 -9.33 27.25
CA PHE A 12 -3.09 -10.10 26.20
C PHE A 12 -3.01 -11.59 26.55
N LEU A 13 -2.55 -11.92 27.76
CA LEU A 13 -2.49 -13.31 28.24
C LEU A 13 -3.88 -13.96 28.34
N LEU A 14 -4.91 -13.21 28.72
CA LEU A 14 -6.29 -13.72 28.80
C LEU A 14 -6.87 -14.03 27.42
N VAL A 15 -6.62 -13.16 26.44
CA VAL A 15 -7.05 -13.36 25.02
C VAL A 15 -6.28 -14.53 24.41
N LEU A 16 -4.97 -14.60 24.65
CA LEU A 16 -4.13 -15.70 24.18
C LEU A 16 -4.58 -17.03 24.82
N PHE A 17 -4.87 -17.06 26.11
CA PHE A 17 -5.36 -18.26 26.80
C PHE A 17 -6.76 -18.68 26.32
N ALA A 18 -7.67 -17.73 26.08
CA ALA A 18 -8.98 -17.99 25.52
C ALA A 18 -8.89 -18.54 24.08
N LEU A 19 -8.01 -17.96 23.25
CA LEU A 19 -7.72 -18.44 21.89
C LEU A 19 -7.13 -19.86 21.91
N VAL A 20 -6.13 -20.11 22.74
CA VAL A 20 -5.52 -21.45 22.91
C VAL A 20 -6.55 -22.45 23.42
N SER A 21 -7.44 -22.07 24.34
CA SER A 21 -8.50 -22.94 24.86
C SER A 21 -9.57 -23.27 23.81
N VAL A 22 -9.93 -22.32 22.95
CA VAL A 22 -10.84 -22.55 21.82
C VAL A 22 -10.17 -23.47 20.78
N LEU A 23 -8.89 -23.25 20.50
CA LEU A 23 -8.12 -24.05 19.56
C LEU A 23 -7.92 -25.50 20.06
N THR A 24 -7.70 -25.71 21.37
CA THR A 24 -7.61 -27.07 21.96
C THR A 24 -8.93 -27.83 21.95
N LEU A 25 -10.07 -27.13 22.05
CA LEU A 25 -11.40 -27.76 21.95
C LEU A 25 -11.72 -28.26 20.53
N VAL A 26 -11.17 -27.60 19.50
CA VAL A 26 -11.34 -27.99 18.08
C VAL A 26 -10.40 -29.15 17.69
N ALA A 27 -9.24 -29.28 18.36
CA ALA A 27 -8.21 -30.28 18.05
C ALA A 27 -8.60 -31.76 18.37
N PHE A 28 -9.73 -32.01 19.01
CA PHE A 28 -10.19 -33.37 19.35
C PHE A 28 -11.18 -33.97 18.35
N ALA A 29 -11.37 -33.37 17.17
CA ALA A 29 -12.12 -33.99 16.07
C ALA A 29 -11.14 -34.80 15.19
N GLU A 30 -11.05 -36.10 15.41
CA GLU A 30 -10.30 -37.02 14.55
C GLU A 30 -10.84 -37.00 13.12
N GLY A 31 -9.98 -36.80 12.14
CA GLY A 31 -10.28 -36.86 10.70
C GLY A 31 -9.13 -37.48 9.91
N ASP A 32 -9.47 -38.40 9.00
CA ASP A 32 -8.59 -39.24 8.20
C ASP A 32 -7.48 -38.48 7.41
N GLU A 33 -6.33 -39.12 7.30
CA GLU A 33 -5.18 -38.73 6.47
C GLU A 33 -5.51 -38.84 4.98
N ALA A 34 -6.09 -37.79 4.39
CA ALA A 34 -6.02 -37.58 2.92
C ALA A 34 -6.34 -36.14 2.52
N ALA A 35 -5.38 -35.50 1.83
CA ALA A 35 -5.55 -34.33 1.02
C ALA A 35 -5.92 -33.01 1.72
N GLY A 36 -4.91 -32.26 2.19
CA GLY A 36 -5.04 -30.86 2.58
C GLY A 36 -5.63 -30.68 3.98
N SER A 37 -5.29 -29.54 4.60
CA SER A 37 -5.88 -29.21 5.91
C SER A 37 -7.41 -29.20 5.83
N GLN A 38 -8.08 -29.73 6.85
CA GLN A 38 -9.56 -29.72 6.98
C GLN A 38 -10.15 -28.30 6.96
N PHE A 39 -9.32 -27.28 7.12
CA PHE A 39 -9.69 -25.86 7.11
C PHE A 39 -9.57 -25.23 5.72
N TYR A 40 -9.02 -25.95 4.72
CA TYR A 40 -8.80 -25.43 3.38
C TYR A 40 -10.12 -25.01 2.71
N GLY A 41 -10.13 -23.82 2.10
CA GLY A 41 -11.28 -23.29 1.37
C GLY A 41 -12.52 -22.99 2.23
N THR A 42 -12.35 -22.90 3.54
CA THR A 42 -13.41 -22.59 4.50
C THR A 42 -13.27 -21.18 5.07
N ILE A 43 -14.26 -20.71 5.84
CA ILE A 43 -14.17 -19.42 6.54
C ILE A 43 -12.95 -19.33 7.47
N TRP A 44 -12.43 -20.45 7.94
CA TRP A 44 -11.23 -20.53 8.79
C TRP A 44 -9.96 -20.12 8.07
N SER A 45 -9.94 -20.14 6.74
CA SER A 45 -8.82 -19.65 5.94
C SER A 45 -8.55 -18.15 6.14
N LEU A 46 -9.56 -17.38 6.57
CA LEU A 46 -9.45 -15.96 6.90
C LEU A 46 -9.06 -15.71 8.37
N LEU A 47 -8.99 -16.74 9.22
CA LEU A 47 -8.70 -16.58 10.64
C LEU A 47 -7.31 -15.94 10.90
N PRO A 48 -6.20 -16.34 10.22
CA PRO A 48 -4.89 -15.76 10.47
C PRO A 48 -4.85 -14.24 10.34
N PRO A 49 -5.25 -13.62 9.21
CA PRO A 49 -5.23 -12.18 9.07
C PRO A 49 -6.25 -11.49 9.99
N VAL A 50 -7.43 -12.09 10.22
CA VAL A 50 -8.43 -11.52 11.13
C VAL A 50 -7.89 -11.43 12.55
N VAL A 51 -7.22 -12.48 13.05
CA VAL A 51 -6.59 -12.47 14.38
C VAL A 51 -5.49 -11.42 14.44
N ALA A 52 -4.61 -11.35 13.43
CA ALA A 52 -3.55 -10.35 13.39
C ALA A 52 -4.12 -8.92 13.43
N ILE A 53 -5.15 -8.62 12.64
CA ILE A 53 -5.80 -7.32 12.61
C ILE A 53 -6.45 -6.97 13.96
N VAL A 54 -7.26 -7.89 14.51
CA VAL A 54 -7.95 -7.66 15.78
C VAL A 54 -6.96 -7.44 16.92
N LEU A 55 -5.89 -8.25 16.97
CA LEU A 55 -4.85 -8.08 17.98
C LEU A 55 -4.09 -6.75 17.78
N ALA A 56 -3.75 -6.37 16.55
CA ALA A 56 -3.07 -5.10 16.29
C ALA A 56 -3.90 -3.90 16.73
N LEU A 57 -5.21 -3.92 16.49
CA LEU A 57 -6.13 -2.86 16.93
C LEU A 57 -6.28 -2.78 18.47
N ILE A 58 -6.30 -3.94 19.14
CA ILE A 58 -6.45 -4.00 20.62
C ILE A 58 -5.16 -3.67 21.34
N THR A 59 -4.04 -4.26 20.90
CA THR A 59 -2.75 -4.16 21.57
C THR A 59 -1.95 -2.93 21.15
N LYS A 60 -2.25 -2.40 19.97
CA LYS A 60 -1.48 -1.36 19.26
C LYS A 60 -0.03 -1.79 19.01
N GLU A 61 0.17 -3.10 18.82
CA GLU A 61 1.48 -3.68 18.59
C GLU A 61 1.37 -4.63 17.38
N VAL A 62 2.12 -4.35 16.31
CA VAL A 62 1.98 -5.00 14.99
C VAL A 62 2.76 -6.31 14.93
N TYR A 63 4.02 -6.33 15.43
CA TYR A 63 4.90 -7.49 15.27
C TYR A 63 4.34 -8.74 15.94
N SER A 64 3.95 -8.64 17.21
CA SER A 64 3.38 -9.77 17.94
C SER A 64 2.03 -10.19 17.38
N SER A 65 1.24 -9.24 16.89
CA SER A 65 -0.07 -9.51 16.30
C SER A 65 0.05 -10.31 14.99
N LEU A 66 0.94 -9.89 14.10
CA LEU A 66 1.26 -10.64 12.87
C LEU A 66 1.82 -12.03 13.21
N PHE A 67 2.79 -12.10 14.14
CA PHE A 67 3.40 -13.36 14.51
C PHE A 67 2.38 -14.37 15.07
N ILE A 68 1.45 -13.93 15.93
CA ILE A 68 0.39 -14.79 16.45
C ILE A 68 -0.54 -15.25 15.34
N GLY A 69 -0.96 -14.34 14.44
CA GLY A 69 -1.76 -14.70 13.27
C GLY A 69 -1.09 -15.75 12.39
N ILE A 70 0.21 -15.58 12.13
CA ILE A 70 1.05 -16.51 11.36
C ILE A 70 1.09 -17.89 12.04
N ILE A 71 1.37 -17.95 13.35
CA ILE A 71 1.43 -19.22 14.09
C ILE A 71 0.08 -19.94 14.06
N ILE A 72 -1.04 -19.21 14.23
CA ILE A 72 -2.38 -19.80 14.10
C ILE A 72 -2.59 -20.35 12.69
N GLY A 73 -2.18 -19.61 11.66
CA GLY A 73 -2.29 -20.07 10.26
C GLY A 73 -1.55 -21.38 10.02
N PHE A 74 -0.29 -21.48 10.43
CA PHE A 74 0.49 -22.71 10.26
C PHE A 74 0.00 -23.86 11.13
N LEU A 75 -0.54 -23.57 12.31
CA LEU A 75 -1.22 -24.61 13.12
C LEU A 75 -2.46 -25.16 12.42
N LEU A 76 -3.27 -24.30 11.80
CA LEU A 76 -4.43 -24.74 11.00
C LEU A 76 -3.98 -25.53 9.77
N GLN A 77 -2.94 -25.08 9.06
CA GLN A 77 -2.41 -25.78 7.89
C GLN A 77 -1.83 -27.16 8.25
N ALA A 78 -1.24 -27.28 9.42
CA ALA A 78 -0.63 -28.51 9.93
C ALA A 78 -1.60 -29.37 10.78
N ASP A 79 -2.91 -29.08 10.73
CA ASP A 79 -3.93 -29.77 11.55
C ASP A 79 -3.50 -29.89 13.03
N PHE A 80 -3.04 -28.77 13.57
CA PHE A 80 -2.53 -28.60 14.95
C PHE A 80 -1.29 -29.41 15.32
N ASN A 81 -0.54 -29.94 14.36
CA ASN A 81 0.77 -30.54 14.62
C ASN A 81 1.84 -29.43 14.80
N PRO A 82 2.38 -29.17 16.01
CA PRO A 82 3.25 -28.03 16.25
C PRO A 82 4.62 -28.14 15.58
N VAL A 83 5.12 -29.37 15.39
CA VAL A 83 6.42 -29.59 14.73
C VAL A 83 6.31 -29.31 13.24
N ASN A 84 5.26 -29.81 12.60
CA ASN A 84 4.99 -29.53 11.19
C ASN A 84 4.69 -28.06 10.97
N ALA A 85 3.89 -27.43 11.83
CA ALA A 85 3.60 -26.00 11.78
C ALA A 85 4.89 -25.15 11.82
N PHE A 86 5.81 -25.48 12.74
CA PHE A 86 7.09 -24.79 12.86
C PHE A 86 7.97 -24.96 11.60
N ASN A 87 8.06 -26.19 11.07
CA ASN A 87 8.81 -26.46 9.85
C ASN A 87 8.24 -25.70 8.64
N LEU A 88 6.92 -25.68 8.48
CA LEU A 88 6.23 -24.93 7.43
C LEU A 88 6.53 -23.41 7.58
N PHE A 89 6.38 -22.87 8.79
CA PHE A 89 6.66 -21.48 9.09
C PHE A 89 8.10 -21.07 8.69
N ILE A 90 9.12 -21.84 9.11
CA ILE A 90 10.52 -21.50 8.81
C ILE A 90 10.80 -21.56 7.31
N ASN A 91 10.28 -22.58 6.62
CA ASN A 91 10.46 -22.74 5.18
C ASN A 91 9.77 -21.61 4.41
N ASP A 92 8.55 -21.26 4.79
CA ASP A 92 7.76 -20.20 4.15
C ASP A 92 8.41 -18.82 4.37
N LEU A 93 8.76 -18.49 5.62
CA LEU A 93 9.48 -17.26 5.95
C LEU A 93 10.81 -17.15 5.15
N GLY A 94 11.57 -18.24 5.07
CA GLY A 94 12.82 -18.30 4.29
C GLY A 94 12.57 -18.09 2.79
N SER A 95 11.52 -18.70 2.24
CA SER A 95 11.10 -18.54 0.85
C SER A 95 10.67 -17.09 0.56
N ASN A 96 9.89 -16.49 1.46
CA ASN A 96 9.43 -15.11 1.34
C ASN A 96 10.57 -14.10 1.36
N ILE A 97 11.52 -14.27 2.27
CA ILE A 97 12.73 -13.43 2.31
C ILE A 97 13.54 -13.60 1.01
N GLY A 98 13.73 -14.83 0.54
CA GLY A 98 14.47 -15.11 -0.69
C GLY A 98 13.75 -14.60 -1.95
N GLY A 99 12.44 -14.85 -2.06
CA GLY A 99 11.61 -14.43 -3.19
C GLY A 99 11.49 -12.91 -3.32
N ASN A 100 11.46 -12.20 -2.19
CA ASN A 100 11.35 -10.74 -2.14
C ASN A 100 12.69 -10.03 -1.84
N ALA A 101 13.83 -10.73 -1.97
CA ALA A 101 15.14 -10.17 -1.67
C ALA A 101 15.43 -8.86 -2.44
N GLY A 102 14.93 -8.72 -3.67
CA GLY A 102 15.05 -7.49 -4.45
C GLY A 102 14.44 -6.28 -3.77
N ILE A 103 13.24 -6.42 -3.18
CA ILE A 103 12.57 -5.35 -2.42
C ILE A 103 13.38 -5.03 -1.15
N LEU A 104 13.82 -6.05 -0.41
CA LEU A 104 14.61 -5.85 0.81
C LEU A 104 15.92 -5.13 0.52
N ILE A 105 16.64 -5.53 -0.54
CA ILE A 105 17.85 -4.86 -1.01
C ILE A 105 17.54 -3.40 -1.40
N PHE A 106 16.46 -3.17 -2.13
CA PHE A 106 16.06 -1.82 -2.53
C PHE A 106 15.74 -0.94 -1.32
N LEU A 107 15.06 -1.45 -0.31
CA LEU A 107 14.81 -0.74 0.95
C LEU A 107 16.11 -0.32 1.64
N VAL A 108 17.08 -1.23 1.74
CA VAL A 108 18.40 -0.92 2.33
C VAL A 108 19.14 0.15 1.52
N ILE A 109 19.10 0.04 0.20
CA ILE A 109 19.69 1.05 -0.69
C ILE A 109 19.00 2.40 -0.47
N LEU A 110 17.68 2.42 -0.40
CA LEU A 110 16.91 3.64 -0.22
C LEU A 110 17.20 4.30 1.14
N GLY A 111 17.22 3.51 2.22
CA GLY A 111 17.64 4.00 3.53
C GLY A 111 19.06 4.55 3.53
N THR A 112 19.98 3.90 2.82
CA THR A 112 21.35 4.39 2.65
C THR A 112 21.39 5.71 1.87
N MET A 113 20.60 5.83 0.81
CA MET A 113 20.47 7.07 0.04
C MET A 113 19.96 8.22 0.92
N VAL A 114 18.96 7.94 1.76
CA VAL A 114 18.44 8.92 2.74
C VAL A 114 19.52 9.33 3.73
N ALA A 115 20.26 8.37 4.29
CA ALA A 115 21.37 8.64 5.21
C ALA A 115 22.46 9.52 4.56
N LEU A 116 22.83 9.22 3.31
CA LEU A 116 23.78 10.02 2.53
C LEU A 116 23.29 11.47 2.33
N MET A 117 22.04 11.67 1.93
CA MET A 117 21.45 12.99 1.70
C MET A 117 21.33 13.81 2.99
N ILE A 118 20.98 13.15 4.10
CA ILE A 118 20.90 13.79 5.43
C ILE A 118 22.31 14.18 5.87
N ARG A 119 23.28 13.26 5.81
CA ARG A 119 24.64 13.48 6.27
C ARG A 119 25.36 14.54 5.43
N ALA A 120 25.11 14.59 4.11
CA ALA A 120 25.57 15.66 3.23
C ALA A 120 24.94 17.04 3.54
N GLY A 121 23.88 17.07 4.36
CA GLY A 121 23.12 18.27 4.66
C GLY A 121 22.10 18.67 3.60
N GLY A 122 21.90 17.83 2.59
CA GLY A 122 21.00 18.11 1.47
C GLY A 122 19.55 18.19 1.88
N SER A 123 19.08 17.27 2.72
CA SER A 123 17.69 17.26 3.24
C SER A 123 17.39 18.53 4.05
N LYS A 124 18.31 18.95 4.92
CA LYS A 124 18.14 20.20 5.68
C LYS A 124 18.13 21.42 4.76
N ALA A 125 19.10 21.52 3.84
CA ALA A 125 19.19 22.63 2.89
C ALA A 125 17.95 22.71 1.98
N TYR A 126 17.40 21.57 1.56
CA TYR A 126 16.14 21.50 0.80
C TYR A 126 14.94 21.93 1.66
N GLY A 127 14.86 21.45 2.90
CA GLY A 127 13.82 21.88 3.84
C GLY A 127 13.83 23.39 4.07
N ASP A 128 15.00 23.96 4.35
CA ASP A 128 15.18 25.42 4.54
C ASP A 128 14.81 26.21 3.26
N TRP A 129 15.18 25.69 2.08
CA TRP A 129 14.79 26.26 0.79
C TRP A 129 13.28 26.15 0.54
N ALA A 130 12.69 25.00 0.75
CA ALA A 130 11.27 24.74 0.53
C ALA A 130 10.40 25.57 1.48
N VAL A 131 10.76 25.68 2.75
CA VAL A 131 10.10 26.56 3.73
C VAL A 131 10.15 28.03 3.27
N SER A 132 11.24 28.45 2.64
CA SER A 132 11.38 29.82 2.14
C SER A 132 10.59 30.10 0.86
N HIS A 133 10.38 29.09 -0.01
CA HIS A 133 9.74 29.24 -1.33
C HIS A 133 8.30 28.74 -1.33
N ILE A 134 8.01 27.62 -0.69
CA ILE A 134 6.66 27.10 -0.48
C ILE A 134 6.13 27.80 0.78
N LYS A 135 5.25 28.76 0.60
CA LYS A 135 4.79 29.62 1.70
C LYS A 135 3.55 29.11 2.41
N THR A 136 2.94 28.04 1.93
CA THR A 136 1.66 27.57 2.44
C THR A 136 1.66 26.06 2.63
N LYS A 137 0.92 25.61 3.64
CA LYS A 137 0.64 24.19 3.89
C LYS A 137 0.04 23.51 2.66
N SER A 138 -0.93 24.16 2.00
CA SER A 138 -1.52 23.67 0.75
C SER A 138 -0.48 23.53 -0.36
N GLY A 139 0.47 24.47 -0.48
CA GLY A 139 1.57 24.38 -1.44
C GLY A 139 2.46 23.16 -1.23
N ALA A 140 2.74 22.80 0.03
CA ALA A 140 3.50 21.59 0.36
C ALA A 140 2.73 20.31 0.01
N LEU A 141 1.43 20.27 0.26
CA LEU A 141 0.56 19.14 -0.13
C LEU A 141 0.48 19.00 -1.66
N TRP A 142 0.35 20.12 -2.39
CA TRP A 142 0.37 20.11 -3.85
C TRP A 142 1.71 19.64 -4.42
N ALA A 143 2.82 20.06 -3.83
CA ALA A 143 4.14 19.60 -4.25
C ALA A 143 4.31 18.09 -4.01
N THR A 144 3.80 17.57 -2.89
CA THR A 144 3.76 16.12 -2.62
C THR A 144 2.93 15.38 -3.66
N PHE A 145 1.74 15.88 -3.96
CA PHE A 145 0.82 15.30 -4.95
C PHE A 145 1.44 15.25 -6.37
N ILE A 146 2.05 16.37 -6.80
CA ILE A 146 2.70 16.46 -8.13
C ILE A 146 3.89 15.49 -8.19
N LEU A 147 4.71 15.42 -7.13
CA LEU A 147 5.83 14.49 -7.09
C LEU A 147 5.35 13.04 -7.22
N ALA A 148 4.30 12.66 -6.49
CA ALA A 148 3.73 11.31 -6.56
C ALA A 148 3.20 10.98 -7.97
N ILE A 149 2.60 11.95 -8.69
CA ILE A 149 2.21 11.75 -10.09
C ILE A 149 3.44 11.49 -10.97
N VAL A 150 4.52 12.24 -10.80
CA VAL A 150 5.75 12.05 -11.59
C VAL A 150 6.38 10.68 -11.34
N LEU A 151 6.26 10.16 -10.11
CA LEU A 151 6.81 8.86 -9.71
C LEU A 151 5.88 7.67 -9.98
N GLY A 152 4.76 7.86 -10.68
CA GLY A 152 3.69 6.90 -10.87
C GLY A 152 4.00 5.66 -11.73
N VAL A 153 5.27 5.35 -11.96
CA VAL A 153 5.71 4.17 -12.72
C VAL A 153 5.58 2.89 -11.91
N ASP A 154 5.81 2.98 -10.59
CA ASP A 154 5.74 1.87 -9.64
C ASP A 154 5.29 2.38 -8.26
N ASP A 155 4.35 1.67 -7.63
CA ASP A 155 3.73 2.10 -6.38
C ASP A 155 4.66 2.00 -5.16
N TYR A 156 5.50 0.97 -5.08
CA TYR A 156 6.49 0.83 -4.01
C TYR A 156 7.52 1.95 -4.05
N PHE A 157 8.07 2.18 -5.26
CA PHE A 157 9.01 3.27 -5.51
C PHE A 157 8.40 4.65 -5.19
N ASN A 158 7.17 4.88 -5.62
CA ASN A 158 6.43 6.10 -5.36
C ASN A 158 6.27 6.37 -3.86
N ASN A 159 5.73 5.39 -3.11
CA ASN A 159 5.49 5.50 -1.67
C ASN A 159 6.74 5.93 -0.90
N LEU A 160 7.81 5.16 -1.07
CA LEU A 160 9.04 5.37 -0.31
C LEU A 160 9.75 6.68 -0.71
N THR A 161 9.82 6.96 -2.01
CA THR A 161 10.54 8.12 -2.51
C THR A 161 9.81 9.42 -2.19
N THR A 162 8.50 9.47 -2.43
CA THR A 162 7.69 10.66 -2.11
C THR A 162 7.75 10.98 -0.62
N GLY A 163 7.59 9.97 0.25
CA GLY A 163 7.67 10.17 1.69
C GLY A 163 9.01 10.72 2.14
N ASN A 164 10.10 10.10 1.70
CA ASN A 164 11.46 10.53 2.08
C ASN A 164 11.81 11.93 1.58
N VAL A 165 11.45 12.26 0.34
CA VAL A 165 11.75 13.56 -0.27
C VAL A 165 10.90 14.68 0.33
N MET A 166 9.61 14.44 0.54
CA MET A 166 8.69 15.48 0.99
C MET A 166 8.63 15.65 2.51
N ARG A 167 9.18 14.72 3.29
CA ARG A 167 9.18 14.80 4.75
C ARG A 167 9.74 16.12 5.30
N PRO A 168 10.94 16.59 4.92
CA PRO A 168 11.45 17.85 5.43
C PRO A 168 10.54 19.05 5.09
N VAL A 169 9.91 19.02 3.92
CA VAL A 169 8.95 20.06 3.49
C VAL A 169 7.69 20.02 4.35
N ALA A 170 7.13 18.84 4.54
CA ALA A 170 5.94 18.63 5.36
C ALA A 170 6.16 19.07 6.81
N ASP A 171 7.31 18.72 7.40
CA ASP A 171 7.70 19.11 8.76
C ASP A 171 7.81 20.64 8.88
N GLY A 172 8.47 21.29 7.92
CA GLY A 172 8.61 22.75 7.91
C GLY A 172 7.29 23.52 7.78
N HIS A 173 6.25 22.86 7.27
CA HIS A 173 4.90 23.43 7.13
C HIS A 173 3.90 22.90 8.17
N HIS A 174 4.36 22.25 9.23
CA HIS A 174 3.52 21.69 10.30
C HIS A 174 2.43 20.76 9.76
N ILE A 175 2.76 19.93 8.77
CA ILE A 175 1.92 18.84 8.28
C ILE A 175 2.26 17.61 9.13
N SER A 176 1.25 16.94 9.66
CA SER A 176 1.48 15.74 10.47
C SER A 176 2.12 14.62 9.63
N ARG A 177 2.93 13.79 10.29
CA ARG A 177 3.52 12.61 9.66
C ARG A 177 2.44 11.64 9.14
N ALA A 178 1.28 11.57 9.82
CA ALA A 178 0.13 10.80 9.38
C ALA A 178 -0.46 11.36 8.06
N LYS A 179 -0.56 12.69 7.91
CA LYS A 179 -1.05 13.31 6.69
C LYS A 179 -0.09 13.10 5.52
N LEU A 180 1.21 13.25 5.75
CA LEU A 180 2.21 12.96 4.72
C LEU A 180 2.15 11.49 4.29
N SER A 181 2.06 10.55 5.25
CA SER A 181 1.93 9.13 4.98
C SER A 181 0.69 8.83 4.14
N TYR A 182 -0.47 9.43 4.50
CA TYR A 182 -1.69 9.34 3.70
C TYR A 182 -1.50 9.86 2.27
N MET A 183 -0.83 11.01 2.10
CA MET A 183 -0.57 11.56 0.77
C MET A 183 0.28 10.62 -0.08
N CYS A 184 1.27 9.95 0.52
CA CYS A 184 2.11 8.97 -0.19
C CYS A 184 1.30 7.74 -0.60
N ASP A 185 0.61 7.10 0.34
CA ASP A 185 -0.13 5.87 0.13
C ASP A 185 -1.30 6.06 -0.83
N ALA A 186 -2.13 7.07 -0.56
CA ALA A 186 -3.32 7.36 -1.36
C ALA A 186 -3.03 7.90 -2.78
N THR A 187 -1.76 8.18 -3.12
CA THR A 187 -1.37 8.56 -4.48
C THR A 187 -0.59 7.47 -5.19
N ALA A 188 0.10 6.59 -4.50
CA ALA A 188 1.01 5.63 -5.11
C ALA A 188 0.28 4.63 -6.02
N ALA A 189 -0.47 3.68 -5.47
CA ALA A 189 -1.23 2.72 -6.26
C ALA A 189 -2.31 3.39 -7.13
N PRO A 190 -3.10 4.41 -6.66
CA PRO A 190 -4.04 5.11 -7.51
C PRO A 190 -3.45 5.80 -8.73
N VAL A 191 -2.25 6.34 -8.66
CA VAL A 191 -1.58 6.91 -9.84
C VAL A 191 -1.06 5.80 -10.75
N CYS A 192 -0.38 4.77 -10.19
CA CYS A 192 0.18 3.67 -10.99
C CYS A 192 -0.87 2.91 -11.78
N ILE A 193 -2.05 2.67 -11.20
CA ILE A 193 -3.14 1.94 -11.86
C ILE A 193 -3.80 2.74 -13.00
N MET A 194 -3.55 4.05 -13.06
CA MET A 194 -4.01 4.92 -14.14
C MET A 194 -2.92 5.24 -15.17
N MET A 195 -1.67 4.87 -14.89
CA MET A 195 -0.55 5.09 -15.79
C MET A 195 -0.42 3.94 -16.80
N PRO A 196 -0.53 4.23 -18.12
CA PRO A 196 -0.36 3.20 -19.15
C PRO A 196 1.02 2.53 -19.13
N VAL A 197 2.01 3.24 -18.60
CA VAL A 197 3.40 2.77 -18.47
C VAL A 197 3.69 2.62 -16.99
N SER A 198 3.29 1.49 -16.41
CA SER A 198 3.47 1.18 -14.99
C SER A 198 3.61 -0.31 -14.74
N SER A 199 4.11 -0.67 -13.56
CA SER A 199 4.13 -2.06 -13.09
C SER A 199 2.72 -2.68 -13.02
N TRP A 200 1.67 -1.88 -12.79
CA TRP A 200 0.28 -2.33 -12.78
C TRP A 200 -0.25 -2.69 -14.16
N ALA A 201 0.05 -1.87 -15.19
CA ALA A 201 -0.28 -2.21 -16.58
C ALA A 201 0.34 -3.54 -16.98
N ALA A 202 1.59 -3.76 -16.60
CA ALA A 202 2.30 -5.01 -16.79
C ALA A 202 1.61 -6.20 -16.12
N ALA A 203 1.29 -6.08 -14.84
CA ALA A 203 0.70 -7.16 -14.07
C ALA A 203 -0.66 -7.59 -14.63
N VAL A 204 -1.55 -6.63 -14.94
CA VAL A 204 -2.88 -6.93 -15.51
C VAL A 204 -2.75 -7.60 -16.87
N THR A 205 -1.86 -7.08 -17.74
CA THR A 205 -1.60 -7.67 -19.05
C THR A 205 -1.09 -9.12 -18.93
N GLY A 206 -0.16 -9.36 -18.03
CA GLY A 206 0.40 -10.69 -17.79
C GLY A 206 -0.62 -11.71 -17.29
N ILE A 207 -1.56 -11.29 -16.42
CA ILE A 207 -2.61 -12.16 -15.88
C ILE A 207 -3.59 -12.60 -16.98
N ILE A 208 -3.89 -11.71 -17.92
CA ILE A 208 -4.79 -12.02 -19.03
C ILE A 208 -4.16 -13.01 -20.02
N GLY A 209 -2.84 -13.06 -20.08
CA GLY A 209 -2.10 -14.05 -20.89
C GLY A 209 -2.12 -13.77 -22.41
N ASN A 210 -2.74 -12.67 -22.83
CA ASN A 210 -2.69 -12.13 -24.18
C ASN A 210 -2.26 -10.67 -24.10
N GLU A 211 -1.03 -10.36 -24.49
CA GLU A 211 -0.42 -9.03 -24.30
C GLU A 211 -1.22 -7.90 -24.96
N GLU A 212 -1.72 -8.11 -26.19
CA GLU A 212 -2.45 -7.09 -26.92
C GLU A 212 -3.82 -6.80 -26.27
N VAL A 213 -4.57 -7.84 -25.96
CA VAL A 213 -5.92 -7.73 -25.37
C VAL A 213 -5.81 -7.28 -23.92
N GLY A 214 -4.87 -7.81 -23.16
CA GLY A 214 -4.64 -7.46 -21.77
C GLY A 214 -4.31 -5.99 -21.56
N PHE A 215 -3.43 -5.44 -22.41
CA PHE A 215 -3.11 -4.02 -22.36
C PHE A 215 -4.30 -3.13 -22.73
N GLN A 216 -5.07 -3.52 -23.77
CA GLN A 216 -6.29 -2.79 -24.13
C GLN A 216 -7.35 -2.82 -23.03
N ILE A 217 -7.52 -3.97 -22.36
CA ILE A 217 -8.40 -4.10 -21.19
C ILE A 217 -7.97 -3.14 -20.10
N PHE A 218 -6.67 -3.15 -19.76
CA PHE A 218 -6.13 -2.23 -18.76
C PHE A 218 -6.47 -0.78 -19.09
N LEU A 219 -6.18 -0.33 -20.32
CA LEU A 219 -6.46 1.03 -20.75
C LEU A 219 -7.96 1.38 -20.69
N LYS A 220 -8.82 0.46 -21.11
CA LYS A 220 -10.28 0.65 -21.11
C LYS A 220 -10.87 0.62 -19.70
N ALA A 221 -10.24 -0.07 -18.76
CA ALA A 221 -10.65 -0.11 -17.37
C ALA A 221 -10.27 1.17 -16.58
N ILE A 222 -9.25 1.94 -17.04
CA ILE A 222 -8.80 3.16 -16.35
C ILE A 222 -9.94 4.11 -16.00
N PRO A 223 -10.81 4.54 -16.93
CA PRO A 223 -11.86 5.52 -16.63
C PRO A 223 -12.97 4.98 -15.72
N TYR A 224 -13.08 3.67 -15.55
CA TYR A 224 -13.99 3.02 -14.62
C TYR A 224 -13.31 2.72 -13.26
N ASN A 225 -12.02 2.99 -13.11
CA ASN A 225 -11.34 2.77 -11.83
C ASN A 225 -11.67 3.90 -10.84
N TYR A 226 -12.92 3.85 -10.33
CA TYR A 226 -13.45 4.92 -9.48
C TYR A 226 -12.64 5.08 -8.21
N TYR A 227 -12.14 3.99 -7.58
CA TYR A 227 -11.38 4.15 -6.35
C TYR A 227 -10.12 4.98 -6.56
N ALA A 228 -9.36 4.70 -7.61
CA ALA A 228 -8.17 5.47 -7.95
C ALA A 228 -8.52 6.93 -8.26
N ILE A 229 -9.47 7.15 -9.18
CA ILE A 229 -9.88 8.50 -9.61
C ILE A 229 -10.43 9.30 -8.44
N LEU A 230 -11.35 8.72 -7.66
CA LEU A 230 -12.03 9.44 -6.58
C LEU A 230 -11.11 9.68 -5.38
N THR A 231 -10.11 8.82 -5.14
CA THR A 231 -9.06 9.08 -4.15
C THR A 231 -8.25 10.32 -4.54
N LEU A 232 -7.87 10.47 -5.81
CA LEU A 232 -7.17 11.67 -6.26
C LEU A 232 -8.07 12.92 -6.21
N VAL A 233 -9.33 12.80 -6.61
CA VAL A 233 -10.32 13.89 -6.46
C VAL A 233 -10.51 14.27 -4.99
N PHE A 234 -10.58 13.28 -4.10
CA PHE A 234 -10.65 13.50 -2.65
C PHE A 234 -9.45 14.32 -2.16
N ILE A 235 -8.23 13.93 -2.53
CA ILE A 235 -6.99 14.64 -2.17
C ILE A 235 -7.01 16.08 -2.70
N ILE A 236 -7.43 16.27 -3.95
CA ILE A 236 -7.53 17.60 -4.57
C ILE A 236 -8.50 18.49 -3.78
N VAL A 237 -9.72 18.00 -3.53
CA VAL A 237 -10.75 18.76 -2.82
C VAL A 237 -10.35 19.03 -1.36
N MET A 238 -9.81 18.00 -0.68
CA MET A 238 -9.29 18.11 0.68
C MET A 238 -8.20 19.19 0.79
N THR A 239 -7.25 19.20 -0.16
CA THR A 239 -6.15 20.17 -0.20
C THR A 239 -6.63 21.59 -0.54
N CYS A 240 -7.54 21.72 -1.51
CA CYS A 240 -8.09 23.03 -1.91
C CYS A 240 -8.94 23.68 -0.80
N LEU A 241 -9.75 22.88 -0.10
CA LEU A 241 -10.69 23.37 0.90
C LEU A 241 -10.14 23.26 2.33
N ASN A 242 -8.94 22.70 2.50
CA ASN A 242 -8.29 22.46 3.79
C ASN A 242 -9.23 21.71 4.77
N ILE A 243 -9.85 20.63 4.29
CA ILE A 243 -10.79 19.81 5.06
C ILE A 243 -10.05 18.61 5.63
N ASP A 244 -10.04 18.48 6.96
CA ASP A 244 -9.62 17.28 7.68
C ASP A 244 -10.71 16.85 8.65
N TYR A 245 -10.92 15.54 8.80
CA TYR A 245 -11.94 14.98 9.71
C TYR A 245 -11.45 13.69 10.35
N GLY A 246 -12.19 13.23 11.36
CA GLY A 246 -11.84 12.05 12.10
C GLY A 246 -10.47 12.15 12.80
N PRO A 247 -9.76 11.03 12.97
CA PRO A 247 -8.44 11.02 13.61
C PRO A 247 -7.40 11.90 12.91
N MET A 248 -7.48 12.04 11.58
CA MET A 248 -6.56 12.90 10.83
C MET A 248 -6.63 14.35 11.28
N LYS A 249 -7.83 14.86 11.56
CA LYS A 249 -8.00 16.23 12.08
C LYS A 249 -7.24 16.43 13.39
N THR A 250 -7.29 15.47 14.31
CA THR A 250 -6.56 15.54 15.57
C THR A 250 -5.05 15.60 15.34
N HIS A 251 -4.53 14.80 14.39
CA HIS A 251 -3.12 14.83 14.03
C HIS A 251 -2.70 16.18 13.41
N GLU A 252 -3.53 16.75 12.56
CA GLU A 252 -3.28 18.04 11.93
C GLU A 252 -3.39 19.22 12.91
N ASP A 253 -4.35 19.17 13.85
CA ASP A 253 -4.49 20.17 14.91
C ASP A 253 -3.30 20.14 15.88
N ASN A 254 -2.71 18.97 16.14
CA ASN A 254 -1.50 18.83 16.96
C ASN A 254 -0.24 19.25 16.18
N ALA A 255 -0.15 18.91 14.91
CA ALA A 255 0.94 19.33 14.05
C ALA A 255 1.03 20.87 13.94
N ALA A 256 -0.12 21.54 13.86
CA ALA A 256 -0.20 23.00 13.88
C ALA A 256 0.38 23.62 15.18
N LYS A 257 0.40 22.86 16.28
CA LYS A 257 1.00 23.25 17.57
C LYS A 257 2.46 22.79 17.71
N GLY A 258 3.03 22.13 16.68
CA GLY A 258 4.40 21.64 16.64
C GLY A 258 4.58 20.15 16.97
N ASP A 259 3.50 19.41 17.34
CA ASP A 259 3.57 17.96 17.53
C ASP A 259 3.18 17.21 16.24
N LEU A 260 4.18 16.87 15.44
CA LEU A 260 3.99 16.19 14.15
C LEU A 260 3.53 14.73 14.28
N TYR A 261 3.60 14.14 15.46
CA TYR A 261 3.37 12.70 15.68
C TYR A 261 2.10 12.38 16.45
N THR A 262 1.62 13.28 17.29
CA THR A 262 0.41 13.14 18.15
C THR A 262 0.54 12.10 19.26
N THR A 263 1.18 10.95 19.01
CA THR A 263 1.35 9.87 19.98
C THR A 263 2.80 9.80 20.47
N PRO A 264 3.07 9.18 21.66
CA PRO A 264 4.41 9.10 22.20
C PRO A 264 5.35 8.18 21.41
N GLU A 265 4.80 7.31 20.59
CA GLU A 265 5.57 6.38 19.75
C GLU A 265 6.36 7.15 18.69
N ARG A 266 7.67 6.99 18.73
CA ARG A 266 8.63 7.66 17.83
C ARG A 266 9.58 6.60 17.26
N PRO A 267 9.10 5.66 16.40
CA PRO A 267 9.94 4.56 15.92
C PRO A 267 11.18 5.02 15.13
N PHE A 268 11.15 6.25 14.62
CA PHE A 268 12.24 6.84 13.84
C PHE A 268 12.92 8.04 14.53
N ALA A 269 12.71 8.24 15.83
CA ALA A 269 13.24 9.41 16.55
C ALA A 269 14.77 9.52 16.48
N GLY A 270 15.49 8.39 16.48
CA GLY A 270 16.94 8.38 16.36
C GLY A 270 17.48 8.74 14.96
N ALA A 271 16.63 8.75 13.93
CA ALA A 271 17.02 9.14 12.59
C ALA A 271 17.15 10.67 12.43
N GLU A 272 16.53 11.44 13.33
CA GLU A 272 16.59 12.91 13.30
C GLU A 272 17.88 13.46 13.94
N GLU A 273 18.61 12.66 14.70
CA GLU A 273 19.86 13.02 15.39
C GLU A 273 21.12 12.79 14.54
N MET A 274 21.00 12.42 13.28
CA MET A 274 22.15 12.21 12.42
C MET A 274 22.97 13.48 12.22
N LYS A 275 24.30 13.36 12.39
CA LYS A 275 25.24 14.43 12.08
C LYS A 275 25.12 14.80 10.61
N PHE A 276 24.99 16.07 10.30
CA PHE A 276 24.91 16.59 8.94
C PHE A 276 26.00 17.63 8.68
N ASN A 277 26.41 17.77 7.42
CA ASN A 277 27.31 18.80 7.00
C ASN A 277 26.56 20.16 6.98
N PRO A 278 26.99 21.17 7.77
CA PRO A 278 26.32 22.47 7.81
C PRO A 278 26.44 23.25 6.49
N ASN A 279 27.37 22.87 5.61
CA ASN A 279 27.58 23.48 4.30
C ASN A 279 26.82 22.75 3.17
N GLY A 280 25.91 21.85 3.51
CA GLY A 280 25.04 21.15 2.56
C GLY A 280 24.27 22.12 1.67
N LYS A 281 23.97 21.70 0.46
CA LYS A 281 23.24 22.47 -0.55
C LYS A 281 22.03 21.69 -1.03
N VAL A 282 21.03 22.40 -1.56
CA VAL A 282 19.80 21.80 -2.12
C VAL A 282 20.10 20.71 -3.16
N TYR A 283 21.11 20.91 -3.96
CA TYR A 283 21.49 19.93 -4.98
C TYR A 283 22.11 18.63 -4.38
N ASP A 284 22.52 18.62 -3.11
CA ASP A 284 22.92 17.40 -2.39
C ASP A 284 21.73 16.49 -2.05
N LEU A 285 20.50 16.98 -2.21
CA LEU A 285 19.26 16.20 -2.20
C LEU A 285 18.74 15.98 -3.63
N VAL A 286 18.63 17.05 -4.42
CA VAL A 286 17.93 17.01 -5.72
C VAL A 286 18.66 16.13 -6.74
N ILE A 287 19.99 16.26 -6.86
CA ILE A 287 20.78 15.45 -7.81
C ILE A 287 20.71 13.96 -7.48
N PRO A 288 20.93 13.52 -6.22
CA PRO A 288 20.78 12.11 -5.86
C PRO A 288 19.39 11.54 -6.15
N VAL A 289 18.32 12.30 -5.93
CA VAL A 289 16.95 11.86 -6.24
C VAL A 289 16.74 11.73 -7.74
N ILE A 290 17.21 12.68 -8.56
CA ILE A 290 17.12 12.60 -10.02
C ILE A 290 17.89 11.37 -10.53
N ILE A 291 19.10 11.13 -10.02
CA ILE A 291 19.90 9.96 -10.36
C ILE A 291 19.15 8.68 -9.99
N LEU A 292 18.54 8.63 -8.80
CA LEU A 292 17.74 7.48 -8.35
C LEU A 292 16.59 7.21 -9.32
N ILE A 293 15.81 8.24 -9.66
CA ILE A 293 14.68 8.12 -10.59
C ILE A 293 15.15 7.60 -11.96
N ILE A 294 16.17 8.23 -12.55
CA ILE A 294 16.69 7.81 -13.86
C ILE A 294 17.18 6.37 -13.82
N CYS A 295 17.95 5.99 -12.80
CA CYS A 295 18.49 4.64 -12.67
C CYS A 295 17.39 3.60 -12.44
N CYS A 296 16.38 3.89 -11.60
CA CYS A 296 15.27 2.98 -11.35
C CYS A 296 14.40 2.80 -12.61
N VAL A 297 14.05 3.88 -13.31
CA VAL A 297 13.32 3.79 -14.59
C VAL A 297 14.13 3.01 -15.62
N SER A 298 15.45 3.26 -15.70
CA SER A 298 16.33 2.49 -16.59
C SER A 298 16.38 1.01 -16.17
N GLY A 299 16.40 0.72 -14.87
CA GLY A 299 16.35 -0.64 -14.33
C GLY A 299 15.07 -1.38 -14.74
N LEU A 300 13.91 -0.71 -14.61
CA LEU A 300 12.61 -1.27 -15.04
C LEU A 300 12.62 -1.60 -16.55
N LEU A 301 13.14 -0.70 -17.38
CA LEU A 301 13.26 -0.94 -18.82
C LEU A 301 14.25 -2.07 -19.14
N ILE A 302 15.43 -2.09 -18.52
CA ILE A 302 16.45 -3.12 -18.77
C ILE A 302 15.91 -4.52 -18.43
N VAL A 303 15.31 -4.67 -17.25
CA VAL A 303 14.72 -5.95 -16.82
C VAL A 303 13.57 -6.34 -17.73
N GLY A 304 12.71 -5.39 -18.12
CA GLY A 304 11.62 -5.65 -19.05
C GLY A 304 12.08 -6.09 -20.46
N PHE A 305 13.14 -5.47 -20.99
CA PHE A 305 13.76 -5.92 -22.24
C PHE A 305 14.39 -7.32 -22.12
N GLN A 306 15.01 -7.64 -20.99
CA GLN A 306 15.54 -8.98 -20.73
C GLN A 306 14.42 -10.03 -20.64
N ASN A 307 13.24 -9.64 -20.17
CA ASN A 307 12.08 -10.50 -20.07
C ASN A 307 11.25 -10.56 -21.38
N GLY A 308 11.81 -10.09 -22.50
CA GLY A 308 11.21 -10.23 -23.83
C GLY A 308 10.45 -9.00 -24.35
N GLY A 309 10.54 -7.85 -23.68
CA GLY A 309 10.01 -6.59 -24.22
C GLY A 309 10.68 -6.21 -25.54
N THR A 310 9.91 -5.81 -26.55
CA THR A 310 10.41 -5.42 -27.87
C THR A 310 10.46 -3.91 -28.07
N ASP A 311 9.68 -3.17 -27.31
CA ASP A 311 9.61 -1.71 -27.26
C ASP A 311 9.45 -1.21 -25.82
N ILE A 312 9.39 0.10 -25.61
CA ILE A 312 9.29 0.71 -24.28
C ILE A 312 8.04 0.25 -23.55
N LEU A 313 6.89 0.15 -24.21
CA LEU A 313 5.63 -0.24 -23.58
C LEU A 313 5.66 -1.70 -23.15
N THR A 314 6.08 -2.60 -24.04
CA THR A 314 6.22 -4.03 -23.73
C THR A 314 7.34 -4.32 -22.73
N ALA A 315 8.43 -3.52 -22.72
CA ALA A 315 9.46 -3.62 -21.71
C ALA A 315 8.91 -3.27 -20.30
N PHE A 316 8.13 -2.19 -20.18
CA PHE A 316 7.45 -1.90 -18.91
C PHE A 316 6.43 -2.99 -18.55
N ALA A 317 5.70 -3.53 -19.55
CA ALA A 317 4.76 -4.63 -19.34
C ALA A 317 5.44 -5.90 -18.82
N ASN A 318 6.64 -6.23 -19.30
CA ASN A 318 7.35 -7.46 -18.95
C ASN A 318 8.32 -7.30 -17.76
N THR A 319 8.35 -6.11 -17.11
CA THR A 319 9.30 -5.88 -16.02
C THR A 319 8.89 -6.62 -14.74
N SER A 320 9.91 -7.09 -13.99
CA SER A 320 9.75 -7.52 -12.60
C SER A 320 10.26 -6.40 -11.70
N ALA A 321 9.35 -5.73 -10.97
CA ALA A 321 9.67 -4.52 -10.22
C ALA A 321 10.78 -4.72 -9.18
N ALA A 322 10.74 -5.82 -8.41
CA ALA A 322 11.70 -6.07 -7.33
C ALA A 322 13.17 -6.14 -7.83
N PRO A 323 13.55 -6.99 -8.79
CA PRO A 323 14.92 -7.02 -9.31
C PRO A 323 15.29 -5.75 -10.09
N ALA A 324 14.33 -5.13 -10.78
CA ALA A 324 14.55 -3.91 -11.54
C ALA A 324 14.90 -2.72 -10.63
N LEU A 325 14.17 -2.54 -9.54
CA LEU A 325 14.42 -1.49 -8.55
C LEU A 325 15.72 -1.74 -7.76
N ALA A 326 16.02 -3.02 -7.42
CA ALA A 326 17.29 -3.37 -6.79
C ALA A 326 18.48 -3.03 -7.69
N LEU A 327 18.41 -3.36 -8.98
CA LEU A 327 19.43 -3.04 -9.97
C LEU A 327 19.59 -1.52 -10.15
N GLY A 328 18.50 -0.83 -10.46
CA GLY A 328 18.51 0.62 -10.65
C GLY A 328 18.95 1.36 -9.41
N GLY A 329 18.46 0.96 -8.23
CA GLY A 329 18.85 1.51 -6.95
C GLY A 329 20.34 1.32 -6.63
N LEU A 330 20.90 0.13 -6.89
CA LEU A 330 22.32 -0.14 -6.67
C LEU A 330 23.21 0.73 -7.57
N ILE A 331 22.86 0.86 -8.84
CA ILE A 331 23.57 1.75 -9.77
C ILE A 331 23.47 3.20 -9.27
N ALA A 332 22.29 3.64 -8.87
CA ALA A 332 22.08 4.98 -8.32
C ALA A 332 22.91 5.23 -7.05
N LEU A 333 22.97 4.24 -6.14
CA LEU A 333 23.77 4.33 -4.92
C LEU A 333 25.26 4.52 -5.25
N ILE A 334 25.81 3.71 -6.16
CA ILE A 334 27.20 3.82 -6.56
C ILE A 334 27.50 5.20 -7.18
N ILE A 335 26.66 5.67 -8.10
CA ILE A 335 26.83 6.99 -8.74
C ILE A 335 26.76 8.10 -7.70
N ASN A 336 25.83 8.02 -6.73
CA ASN A 336 25.68 9.02 -5.69
C ASN A 336 26.83 9.00 -4.67
N MET A 337 27.37 7.84 -4.33
CA MET A 337 28.59 7.76 -3.51
C MET A 337 29.77 8.43 -4.20
N ILE A 338 29.94 8.21 -5.51
CA ILE A 338 30.97 8.89 -6.32
C ILE A 338 30.72 10.39 -6.35
N PHE A 339 29.47 10.82 -6.54
CA PHE A 339 29.09 12.23 -6.52
C PHE A 339 29.48 12.92 -5.20
N PHE A 340 29.14 12.33 -4.05
CA PHE A 340 29.49 12.88 -2.74
C PHE A 340 30.99 12.86 -2.46
N ALA A 341 31.70 11.82 -2.94
CA ALA A 341 33.16 11.73 -2.84
C ALA A 341 33.85 12.84 -3.66
N ILE A 342 33.44 13.08 -4.91
CA ILE A 342 33.97 14.17 -5.76
C ILE A 342 33.69 15.54 -5.12
N ARG A 343 32.48 15.72 -4.57
CA ARG A 343 32.07 16.93 -3.86
C ARG A 343 32.84 17.16 -2.55
N ARG A 344 33.50 16.14 -2.02
CA ARG A 344 34.13 16.17 -0.69
C ARG A 344 33.17 16.63 0.41
N SER A 345 31.89 16.30 0.27
CA SER A 345 30.85 16.64 1.25
C SER A 345 30.94 15.81 2.52
N MET A 346 31.56 14.63 2.43
CA MET A 346 31.88 13.73 3.54
C MET A 346 33.11 12.87 3.23
N SER A 347 33.76 12.36 4.26
CA SER A 347 34.89 11.44 4.15
C SER A 347 34.43 10.05 3.66
N PHE A 348 35.37 9.23 3.19
CA PHE A 348 35.06 7.85 2.77
C PHE A 348 34.47 7.01 3.92
N THR A 349 34.98 7.18 5.16
CA THR A 349 34.45 6.50 6.33
C THR A 349 33.00 6.91 6.59
N GLU A 350 32.69 8.20 6.51
CA GLU A 350 31.30 8.69 6.67
C GLU A 350 30.37 8.18 5.58
N LEU A 351 30.85 8.02 4.33
CA LEU A 351 30.08 7.38 3.27
C LEU A 351 29.73 5.93 3.60
N MET A 352 30.73 5.17 4.11
CA MET A 352 30.51 3.77 4.49
C MET A 352 29.64 3.61 5.71
N ASP A 353 29.71 4.52 6.68
CA ASP A 353 28.84 4.54 7.86
C ASP A 353 27.35 4.71 7.50
N CYS A 354 27.05 5.34 6.37
CA CYS A 354 25.68 5.50 5.90
C CYS A 354 25.01 4.17 5.51
N LEU A 355 25.78 3.13 5.14
CA LEU A 355 25.23 1.80 4.83
C LEU A 355 24.54 1.16 6.05
N PRO A 356 25.23 0.93 7.18
CA PRO A 356 24.58 0.38 8.36
C PRO A 356 23.53 1.33 8.97
N GLU A 357 23.71 2.65 8.84
CA GLU A 357 22.69 3.62 9.28
C GLU A 357 21.39 3.47 8.47
N GLY A 358 21.51 3.39 7.14
CA GLY A 358 20.37 3.18 6.26
C GLY A 358 19.67 1.85 6.49
N PHE A 359 20.45 0.77 6.69
CA PHE A 359 19.89 -0.54 7.05
C PHE A 359 19.09 -0.48 8.35
N LYS A 360 19.64 0.14 9.41
CA LYS A 360 18.95 0.30 10.69
C LYS A 360 17.63 1.06 10.56
N GLN A 361 17.56 2.07 9.71
CA GLN A 361 16.32 2.82 9.45
C GLN A 361 15.24 1.94 8.83
N MET A 362 15.61 0.98 8.01
CA MET A 362 14.69 0.12 7.27
C MET A 362 14.33 -1.18 8.02
N VAL A 363 15.03 -1.52 9.11
CA VAL A 363 14.75 -2.74 9.90
C VAL A 363 13.27 -2.88 10.28
N PRO A 364 12.56 -1.84 10.78
CA PRO A 364 11.15 -1.97 11.11
C PRO A 364 10.29 -2.36 9.91
N ALA A 365 10.50 -1.73 8.74
CA ALA A 365 9.79 -2.04 7.52
C ALA A 365 10.10 -3.45 7.02
N ILE A 366 11.37 -3.84 7.02
CA ILE A 366 11.82 -5.18 6.61
C ILE A 366 11.15 -6.25 7.46
N LEU A 367 11.13 -6.09 8.80
CA LEU A 367 10.52 -7.06 9.71
C LEU A 367 9.01 -7.20 9.45
N ILE A 368 8.29 -6.07 9.31
CA ILE A 368 6.85 -6.10 9.07
C ILE A 368 6.56 -6.72 7.69
N LEU A 369 7.31 -6.37 6.65
CA LEU A 369 7.13 -6.95 5.31
C LEU A 369 7.34 -8.45 5.32
N CYS A 370 8.41 -8.96 5.93
CA CYS A 370 8.65 -10.41 6.04
C CYS A 370 7.46 -11.13 6.71
N LEU A 371 6.93 -10.56 7.81
CA LEU A 371 5.77 -11.13 8.49
C LEU A 371 4.48 -10.97 7.67
N ALA A 372 4.31 -9.85 6.97
CA ALA A 372 3.13 -9.60 6.13
C ALA A 372 3.06 -10.56 4.94
N TRP A 373 4.17 -10.82 4.25
CA TRP A 373 4.23 -11.82 3.18
C TRP A 373 3.91 -13.22 3.71
N THR A 374 4.50 -13.59 4.85
CA THR A 374 4.27 -14.91 5.47
C THR A 374 2.80 -15.10 5.87
N ILE A 375 2.12 -14.07 6.42
CA ILE A 375 0.69 -14.19 6.74
C ILE A 375 -0.19 -14.21 5.48
N GLY A 376 0.23 -13.50 4.43
CA GLY A 376 -0.43 -13.54 3.12
C GLY A 376 -0.36 -14.94 2.52
N ASP A 377 0.82 -15.55 2.49
CA ASP A 377 1.04 -16.88 1.93
C ASP A 377 0.33 -17.96 2.70
N ILE A 378 0.38 -17.96 4.03
CA ILE A 378 -0.36 -18.93 4.83
C ILE A 378 -1.89 -18.80 4.66
N THR A 379 -2.40 -17.57 4.53
CA THR A 379 -3.81 -17.29 4.26
C THR A 379 -4.23 -17.88 2.91
N LYS A 380 -3.38 -17.71 1.89
CA LYS A 380 -3.55 -18.29 0.56
C LYS A 380 -3.45 -19.83 0.60
N ALA A 381 -2.45 -20.38 1.30
CA ALA A 381 -2.26 -21.81 1.45
C ALA A 381 -3.42 -22.51 2.17
N LEU A 382 -4.17 -21.78 3.00
CA LEU A 382 -5.42 -22.24 3.62
C LEU A 382 -6.66 -22.14 2.70
N GLY A 383 -6.49 -21.70 1.44
CA GLY A 383 -7.59 -21.63 0.47
C GLY A 383 -8.53 -20.43 0.68
N ALA A 384 -8.04 -19.31 1.20
CA ALA A 384 -8.84 -18.09 1.28
C ALA A 384 -9.32 -17.60 -0.10
N PRO A 385 -8.51 -17.68 -1.18
CA PRO A 385 -8.96 -17.35 -2.53
C PRO A 385 -10.14 -18.20 -2.99
N GLU A 386 -10.08 -19.52 -2.75
CA GLU A 386 -11.12 -20.48 -3.13
C GLU A 386 -12.42 -20.23 -2.34
N PHE A 387 -12.31 -19.92 -1.06
CA PHE A 387 -13.46 -19.54 -0.24
C PHE A 387 -14.15 -18.28 -0.77
N VAL A 388 -13.36 -17.24 -1.11
CA VAL A 388 -13.89 -15.99 -1.65
C VAL A 388 -14.47 -16.19 -3.06
N ALA A 389 -13.81 -16.99 -3.91
CA ALA A 389 -14.31 -17.34 -5.24
C ALA A 389 -15.69 -18.02 -5.16
N GLY A 390 -15.86 -18.97 -4.25
CA GLY A 390 -17.15 -19.63 -4.02
C GLY A 390 -18.27 -18.68 -3.61
N ILE A 391 -17.96 -17.59 -2.91
CA ILE A 391 -18.90 -16.51 -2.62
C ILE A 391 -19.30 -15.78 -3.89
N VAL A 392 -18.33 -15.40 -4.75
CA VAL A 392 -18.59 -14.68 -6.00
C VAL A 392 -19.43 -15.51 -6.96
N GLU A 393 -19.08 -16.77 -7.17
CA GLU A 393 -19.83 -17.70 -8.04
C GLU A 393 -21.26 -17.94 -7.57
N GLY A 394 -21.51 -17.89 -6.26
CA GLY A 394 -22.83 -18.06 -5.67
C GLY A 394 -23.86 -16.98 -6.03
N PHE A 395 -23.45 -15.82 -6.57
CA PHE A 395 -24.36 -14.71 -6.86
C PHE A 395 -25.21 -14.88 -8.13
N GLY A 396 -24.85 -15.73 -9.11
CA GLY A 396 -25.66 -16.09 -10.27
C GLY A 396 -26.11 -14.93 -11.18
N SER A 397 -26.77 -15.27 -12.32
CA SER A 397 -27.13 -14.32 -13.41
C SER A 397 -28.19 -13.26 -13.07
N SER A 398 -29.01 -13.46 -12.03
CA SER A 398 -30.12 -12.54 -11.70
C SER A 398 -29.68 -11.23 -11.06
N LEU A 399 -28.41 -11.14 -10.64
CA LEU A 399 -27.83 -9.93 -10.01
C LEU A 399 -26.68 -9.33 -10.83
N ALA A 400 -26.57 -9.69 -12.12
CA ALA A 400 -25.44 -9.33 -12.98
C ALA A 400 -25.04 -7.83 -12.91
N ASN A 401 -26.03 -6.93 -12.91
CA ASN A 401 -25.77 -5.48 -12.83
C ASN A 401 -25.26 -5.01 -11.46
N PHE A 402 -25.45 -5.80 -10.40
CA PHE A 402 -24.90 -5.48 -9.08
C PHE A 402 -23.53 -6.13 -8.83
N LEU A 403 -23.16 -7.12 -9.67
CA LEU A 403 -21.92 -7.88 -9.49
C LEU A 403 -20.66 -6.99 -9.45
N PRO A 404 -20.47 -5.96 -10.28
CA PRO A 404 -19.28 -5.11 -10.17
C PRO A 404 -19.12 -4.47 -8.78
N ALA A 405 -20.22 -3.99 -8.19
CA ALA A 405 -20.20 -3.41 -6.84
C ALA A 405 -19.91 -4.49 -5.78
N VAL A 406 -20.45 -5.70 -5.95
CA VAL A 406 -20.17 -6.84 -5.06
C VAL A 406 -18.70 -7.26 -5.18
N VAL A 407 -18.19 -7.38 -6.40
CA VAL A 407 -16.77 -7.69 -6.67
C VAL A 407 -15.85 -6.64 -6.03
N PHE A 408 -16.21 -5.35 -6.11
CA PHE A 408 -15.46 -4.29 -5.41
C PHE A 408 -15.37 -4.55 -3.91
N VAL A 409 -16.49 -4.90 -3.25
CA VAL A 409 -16.51 -5.19 -1.80
C VAL A 409 -15.70 -6.45 -1.47
N ILE A 410 -15.83 -7.50 -2.28
CA ILE A 410 -15.07 -8.76 -2.09
C ILE A 410 -13.57 -8.49 -2.27
N ALA A 411 -13.18 -7.76 -3.31
CA ALA A 411 -11.80 -7.37 -3.55
C ALA A 411 -11.25 -6.50 -2.40
N ALA A 412 -12.05 -5.55 -1.90
CA ALA A 412 -11.68 -4.72 -0.77
C ALA A 412 -11.49 -5.55 0.51
N PHE A 413 -12.38 -6.50 0.77
CA PHE A 413 -12.26 -7.39 1.92
C PHE A 413 -11.04 -8.31 1.80
N LEU A 414 -10.80 -8.90 0.62
CA LEU A 414 -9.66 -9.76 0.38
C LEU A 414 -8.34 -8.98 0.48
N GLY A 415 -8.25 -7.79 -0.13
CA GLY A 415 -7.09 -6.90 -0.04
C GLY A 415 -6.80 -6.48 1.41
N PHE A 416 -7.85 -6.15 2.17
CA PHE A 416 -7.74 -5.85 3.60
C PHE A 416 -7.21 -7.05 4.41
N ALA A 417 -7.74 -8.26 4.15
CA ALA A 417 -7.40 -9.47 4.88
C ALA A 417 -6.00 -10.01 4.55
N THR A 418 -5.56 -9.85 3.30
CA THR A 418 -4.24 -10.35 2.84
C THR A 418 -3.15 -9.30 2.92
N GLY A 419 -3.50 -8.02 2.99
CA GLY A 419 -2.56 -6.90 3.01
C GLY A 419 -1.79 -6.74 1.70
N THR A 420 -2.41 -7.13 0.57
CA THR A 420 -1.79 -6.95 -0.75
C THR A 420 -2.83 -6.75 -1.85
N SER A 421 -2.73 -5.62 -2.52
CA SER A 421 -3.53 -5.35 -3.72
C SER A 421 -3.14 -6.26 -4.88
N TRP A 422 -1.84 -6.50 -5.06
CA TRP A 422 -1.30 -7.37 -6.12
C TRP A 422 -1.78 -8.82 -6.00
N GLY A 423 -1.68 -9.41 -4.82
CA GLY A 423 -2.20 -10.76 -4.55
C GLY A 423 -3.69 -10.85 -4.80
N THR A 424 -4.44 -9.84 -4.40
CA THR A 424 -5.90 -9.78 -4.53
C THR A 424 -6.35 -9.78 -5.99
N PHE A 425 -5.86 -8.86 -6.83
CA PHE A 425 -6.33 -8.81 -8.21
C PHE A 425 -5.81 -9.98 -9.06
N THR A 426 -4.61 -10.49 -8.76
CA THR A 426 -4.07 -11.68 -9.43
C THR A 426 -4.96 -12.91 -9.24
N ILE A 427 -5.58 -13.05 -8.09
CA ILE A 427 -6.50 -14.14 -7.78
C ILE A 427 -7.87 -13.88 -8.39
N LEU A 428 -8.38 -12.65 -8.26
CA LEU A 428 -9.76 -12.35 -8.64
C LEU A 428 -9.97 -12.15 -10.14
N LEU A 429 -9.02 -11.58 -10.87
CA LEU A 429 -9.21 -11.33 -12.31
C LEU A 429 -9.48 -12.60 -13.13
N PRO A 430 -8.76 -13.74 -12.94
CA PRO A 430 -9.08 -14.99 -13.63
C PRO A 430 -10.48 -15.54 -13.33
N ILE A 431 -11.09 -15.13 -12.19
CA ILE A 431 -12.44 -15.52 -11.81
C ILE A 431 -13.47 -14.54 -12.37
N VAL A 432 -13.21 -13.24 -12.25
CA VAL A 432 -14.12 -12.17 -12.63
C VAL A 432 -14.30 -12.12 -14.16
N ILE A 433 -13.20 -12.27 -14.92
CA ILE A 433 -13.26 -12.19 -16.38
C ILE A 433 -14.24 -13.21 -16.98
N PRO A 434 -14.17 -14.53 -16.68
CA PRO A 434 -15.13 -15.50 -17.19
C PRO A 434 -16.57 -15.22 -16.80
N VAL A 435 -16.81 -14.70 -15.59
CA VAL A 435 -18.17 -14.35 -15.13
C VAL A 435 -18.83 -13.31 -16.02
N PHE A 436 -18.07 -12.35 -16.54
CA PHE A 436 -18.61 -11.24 -17.34
C PHE A 436 -18.41 -11.41 -18.85
N ALA A 437 -17.37 -12.11 -19.28
CA ALA A 437 -17.06 -12.34 -20.70
C ALA A 437 -17.62 -13.67 -21.22
N GLY A 438 -17.92 -14.64 -20.35
CA GLY A 438 -18.35 -15.98 -20.74
C GLY A 438 -17.23 -16.87 -21.32
N VAL A 439 -15.99 -16.36 -21.33
CA VAL A 439 -14.78 -17.05 -21.81
C VAL A 439 -13.64 -16.83 -20.80
N SER A 440 -12.65 -17.73 -20.80
CA SER A 440 -11.49 -17.58 -19.91
C SER A 440 -10.63 -16.38 -20.31
N ALA A 441 -9.85 -15.87 -19.35
CA ALA A 441 -9.02 -14.68 -19.59
C ALA A 441 -8.04 -14.85 -20.78
N SER A 442 -7.47 -16.05 -20.95
CA SER A 442 -6.55 -16.36 -22.04
C SER A 442 -7.22 -16.53 -23.41
N GLU A 443 -8.56 -16.72 -23.44
CA GLU A 443 -9.36 -16.87 -24.67
C GLU A 443 -9.99 -15.57 -25.13
N LEU A 444 -9.86 -14.48 -24.36
CA LEU A 444 -10.37 -13.16 -24.73
C LEU A 444 -9.78 -12.68 -26.05
N THR A 445 -10.65 -12.14 -26.88
CA THR A 445 -10.30 -11.52 -28.16
C THR A 445 -10.62 -10.02 -28.16
N VAL A 446 -10.14 -9.29 -29.17
CA VAL A 446 -10.46 -7.86 -29.34
C VAL A 446 -11.97 -7.63 -29.49
N ALA A 447 -12.73 -8.62 -29.99
CA ALA A 447 -14.19 -8.54 -30.10
C ALA A 447 -14.88 -8.50 -28.72
N ASP A 448 -14.38 -9.26 -27.76
CA ASP A 448 -14.93 -9.37 -26.40
C ASP A 448 -14.72 -8.10 -25.55
N ILE A 449 -13.89 -7.18 -26.04
CA ILE A 449 -13.61 -5.89 -25.41
C ILE A 449 -14.13 -4.71 -26.25
N GLY A 450 -14.95 -4.99 -27.28
CA GLY A 450 -15.59 -4.01 -28.16
C GLY A 450 -16.72 -3.23 -27.48
N PRO A 451 -17.40 -2.33 -28.23
CA PRO A 451 -18.58 -1.63 -27.73
C PRO A 451 -19.67 -2.59 -27.25
N GLY A 452 -20.26 -2.33 -26.10
CA GLY A 452 -21.28 -3.18 -25.47
C GLY A 452 -20.75 -4.15 -24.43
N HIS A 453 -19.44 -4.18 -24.18
CA HIS A 453 -18.80 -4.99 -23.13
C HIS A 453 -18.32 -4.12 -21.94
N ASP A 454 -18.92 -2.94 -21.77
CA ASP A 454 -18.53 -2.00 -20.70
C ASP A 454 -18.64 -2.61 -19.30
N ILE A 455 -19.59 -3.53 -19.08
CA ILE A 455 -19.77 -4.19 -17.77
C ILE A 455 -18.53 -5.02 -17.37
N LEU A 456 -17.85 -5.65 -18.32
CA LEU A 456 -16.58 -6.35 -18.08
C LEU A 456 -15.50 -5.36 -17.64
N MET A 457 -15.38 -4.20 -18.31
CA MET A 457 -14.40 -3.17 -17.93
C MET A 457 -14.71 -2.59 -16.56
N ILE A 458 -15.99 -2.37 -16.24
CA ILE A 458 -16.45 -1.92 -14.92
C ILE A 458 -16.09 -2.96 -13.84
N ALA A 459 -16.29 -4.25 -14.11
CA ALA A 459 -15.98 -5.32 -13.16
C ALA A 459 -14.47 -5.48 -12.93
N ILE A 460 -13.66 -5.39 -13.98
CA ILE A 460 -12.20 -5.40 -13.87
C ILE A 460 -11.73 -4.19 -13.05
N ALA A 461 -12.22 -2.99 -13.36
CA ALA A 461 -11.91 -1.78 -12.63
C ALA A 461 -12.36 -1.86 -11.16
N ALA A 462 -13.51 -2.46 -10.89
CA ALA A 462 -14.01 -2.70 -9.54
C ALA A 462 -13.12 -3.67 -8.76
N THR A 463 -12.60 -4.72 -9.42
CA THR A 463 -11.63 -5.66 -8.83
C THR A 463 -10.34 -4.93 -8.44
N LEU A 464 -9.77 -4.17 -9.38
CA LEU A 464 -8.54 -3.43 -9.16
C LEU A 464 -8.71 -2.35 -8.09
N GLY A 465 -9.78 -1.55 -8.18
CA GLY A 465 -10.08 -0.49 -7.22
C GLY A 465 -10.41 -1.02 -5.83
N GLY A 466 -11.13 -2.15 -5.74
CA GLY A 466 -11.41 -2.84 -4.48
C GLY A 466 -10.14 -3.38 -3.82
N ALA A 467 -9.25 -3.99 -4.60
CA ALA A 467 -7.96 -4.47 -4.13
C ALA A 467 -7.12 -3.34 -3.50
N VAL A 468 -7.02 -2.18 -4.17
CA VAL A 468 -6.33 -0.99 -3.65
C VAL A 468 -7.01 -0.43 -2.40
N MET A 469 -8.36 -0.38 -2.38
CA MET A 469 -9.12 0.08 -1.21
C MET A 469 -8.85 -0.79 0.02
N GLY A 470 -8.88 -2.11 -0.16
CA GLY A 470 -8.60 -3.05 0.92
C GLY A 470 -7.18 -2.91 1.45
N ASP A 471 -6.23 -2.77 0.55
CA ASP A 471 -4.82 -2.55 0.84
C ASP A 471 -4.62 -1.27 1.68
N HIS A 472 -5.15 -0.12 1.24
CA HIS A 472 -5.11 1.15 1.97
C HIS A 472 -5.73 1.10 3.37
N CYS A 473 -6.65 0.18 3.64
CA CYS A 473 -7.27 0.03 4.95
C CYS A 473 -6.52 -0.96 5.86
N SER A 474 -5.65 -1.78 5.30
CA SER A 474 -5.03 -2.91 6.00
C SER A 474 -3.81 -2.50 6.82
N PRO A 475 -3.76 -2.84 8.12
CA PRO A 475 -2.57 -2.61 8.94
C PRO A 475 -1.42 -3.58 8.62
N ILE A 476 -1.63 -4.57 7.77
CA ILE A 476 -0.61 -5.52 7.33
C ILE A 476 -0.22 -5.29 5.86
N SER A 477 -0.71 -4.22 5.25
CA SER A 477 -0.40 -3.86 3.88
C SER A 477 1.05 -3.46 3.70
N ASP A 478 1.67 -3.96 2.64
CA ASP A 478 3.04 -3.63 2.25
C ASP A 478 3.15 -2.15 1.83
N THR A 479 2.19 -1.62 1.06
CA THR A 479 2.20 -0.20 0.63
C THR A 479 1.96 0.75 1.79
N THR A 480 1.02 0.43 2.69
CA THR A 480 0.75 1.20 3.91
C THR A 480 1.97 1.22 4.86
N ILE A 481 2.69 0.10 4.95
CA ILE A 481 3.95 0.02 5.70
C ILE A 481 5.03 0.89 5.05
N MET A 482 5.17 0.84 3.72
CA MET A 482 6.14 1.65 2.99
C MET A 482 5.83 3.16 3.10
N ALA A 483 4.57 3.56 2.99
CA ALA A 483 4.13 4.95 3.17
C ALA A 483 4.47 5.48 4.56
N SER A 484 4.14 4.70 5.60
CA SER A 484 4.46 5.06 6.98
C SER A 484 5.96 5.14 7.23
N THR A 485 6.76 4.27 6.60
CA THR A 485 8.22 4.27 6.68
C THR A 485 8.82 5.47 5.96
N GLY A 486 8.41 5.76 4.74
CA GLY A 486 8.87 6.91 3.95
C GLY A 486 8.58 8.24 4.66
N ALA A 487 7.38 8.40 5.19
CA ALA A 487 6.98 9.55 5.97
C ALA A 487 7.54 9.55 7.40
N GLN A 488 8.17 8.47 7.87
CA GLN A 488 8.55 8.23 9.26
C GLN A 488 7.38 8.47 10.25
N CYS A 489 6.22 7.94 9.90
CA CYS A 489 5.02 7.94 10.71
C CYS A 489 4.94 6.67 11.56
N TYR A 490 4.38 6.75 12.77
CA TYR A 490 4.01 5.54 13.49
C TYR A 490 2.92 4.80 12.70
N HIS A 491 3.19 3.57 12.32
CA HIS A 491 2.38 2.81 11.37
C HIS A 491 0.88 2.75 11.73
N LEU A 492 0.56 2.45 12.99
CA LEU A 492 -0.84 2.41 13.43
C LEU A 492 -1.54 3.78 13.40
N ASN A 493 -0.79 4.89 13.54
CA ASN A 493 -1.36 6.23 13.36
C ASN A 493 -1.73 6.46 11.89
N HIS A 494 -0.86 6.03 10.96
CA HIS A 494 -1.16 6.10 9.55
C HIS A 494 -2.44 5.31 9.22
N VAL A 495 -2.51 4.04 9.60
CA VAL A 495 -3.71 3.20 9.38
C VAL A 495 -4.97 3.84 9.97
N ALA A 496 -4.91 4.24 11.25
CA ALA A 496 -6.08 4.82 11.94
C ALA A 496 -6.57 6.13 11.32
N THR A 497 -5.66 6.95 10.78
CA THR A 497 -6.00 8.24 10.16
C THR A 497 -6.46 8.09 8.71
N GLN A 498 -5.93 7.11 7.97
CA GLN A 498 -6.28 6.82 6.58
C GLN A 498 -7.65 6.15 6.45
N LEU A 499 -7.97 5.23 7.36
CA LEU A 499 -9.17 4.40 7.31
C LEU A 499 -10.46 5.19 7.06
N PRO A 500 -10.80 6.28 7.79
CA PRO A 500 -12.02 7.05 7.52
C PRO A 500 -12.03 7.69 6.13
N TYR A 501 -10.88 8.08 5.60
CA TYR A 501 -10.75 8.68 4.27
C TYR A 501 -10.99 7.62 3.18
N ALA A 502 -10.32 6.49 3.27
CA ALA A 502 -10.48 5.36 2.35
C ALA A 502 -11.92 4.83 2.34
N VAL A 503 -12.56 4.69 3.53
CA VAL A 503 -13.96 4.26 3.65
C VAL A 503 -14.91 5.28 3.02
N THR A 504 -14.67 6.59 3.20
CA THR A 504 -15.49 7.62 2.55
C THR A 504 -15.44 7.49 1.02
N VAL A 505 -14.24 7.34 0.45
CA VAL A 505 -14.08 7.11 -0.99
C VAL A 505 -14.76 5.80 -1.41
N ALA A 506 -14.56 4.73 -0.65
CA ALA A 506 -15.12 3.41 -0.94
C ALA A 506 -16.66 3.40 -1.01
N VAL A 507 -17.33 4.08 -0.08
CA VAL A 507 -18.81 4.20 -0.10
C VAL A 507 -19.27 4.91 -1.37
N VAL A 508 -18.61 5.98 -1.77
CA VAL A 508 -18.92 6.70 -3.01
C VAL A 508 -18.65 5.81 -4.22
N CYS A 509 -17.53 5.06 -4.24
CA CYS A 509 -17.20 4.09 -5.30
C CYS A 509 -18.26 3.00 -5.41
N PHE A 510 -18.66 2.39 -4.30
CA PHE A 510 -19.68 1.34 -4.28
C PHE A 510 -20.98 1.78 -4.96
N VAL A 511 -21.47 2.98 -4.60
CA VAL A 511 -22.67 3.55 -5.21
C VAL A 511 -22.46 3.81 -6.70
N ASN A 512 -21.29 4.34 -7.10
CA ASN A 512 -21.00 4.62 -8.51
C ASN A 512 -20.80 3.35 -9.33
N TYR A 513 -20.27 2.25 -8.78
CA TYR A 513 -20.23 0.96 -9.48
C TYR A 513 -21.63 0.41 -9.75
N ILE A 514 -22.59 0.61 -8.84
CA ILE A 514 -23.99 0.27 -9.11
C ILE A 514 -24.54 1.14 -10.24
N ILE A 515 -24.35 2.46 -10.18
CA ILE A 515 -24.83 3.39 -11.19
C ILE A 515 -24.25 3.07 -12.56
N ALA A 516 -22.94 2.87 -12.67
CA ALA A 516 -22.24 2.59 -13.91
C ALA A 516 -22.69 1.29 -14.55
N ALA A 517 -22.98 0.25 -13.77
CA ALA A 517 -23.47 -1.02 -14.30
C ALA A 517 -24.85 -0.91 -15.00
N PHE A 518 -25.64 0.13 -14.66
CA PHE A 518 -26.91 0.42 -15.34
C PHE A 518 -26.77 1.40 -16.50
N ILE A 519 -25.89 2.39 -16.40
CA ILE A 519 -25.74 3.44 -17.43
C ILE A 519 -24.81 2.98 -18.54
N GLN A 520 -23.69 2.33 -18.19
CA GLN A 520 -22.69 1.80 -19.11
C GLN A 520 -22.22 2.84 -20.15
N ASN A 521 -21.99 4.06 -19.68
CA ASN A 521 -21.46 5.15 -20.49
C ASN A 521 -20.32 5.85 -19.75
N VAL A 522 -19.09 5.60 -20.19
CA VAL A 522 -17.86 6.03 -19.52
C VAL A 522 -17.82 7.51 -19.17
N VAL A 523 -18.34 8.38 -20.04
CA VAL A 523 -18.31 9.84 -19.83
C VAL A 523 -19.32 10.26 -18.77
N ILE A 524 -20.56 9.76 -18.87
CA ILE A 524 -21.63 10.06 -17.91
C ILE A 524 -21.26 9.50 -16.53
N ASP A 525 -20.81 8.26 -16.49
CA ASP A 525 -20.43 7.55 -15.27
C ASP A 525 -19.30 8.27 -14.54
N LEU A 526 -18.27 8.71 -15.27
CA LEU A 526 -17.15 9.46 -14.71
C LEU A 526 -17.58 10.84 -14.15
N ILE A 527 -18.45 11.55 -14.88
CA ILE A 527 -18.97 12.85 -14.42
C ILE A 527 -19.78 12.66 -13.12
N ILE A 528 -20.65 11.64 -13.06
CA ILE A 528 -21.45 11.35 -11.86
C ILE A 528 -20.52 10.98 -10.70
N ALA A 529 -19.52 10.12 -10.93
CA ALA A 529 -18.59 9.69 -9.91
C ALA A 529 -17.81 10.88 -9.32
N VAL A 530 -17.22 11.72 -10.16
CA VAL A 530 -16.48 12.92 -9.70
C VAL A 530 -17.40 13.90 -8.99
N ALA A 531 -18.59 14.18 -9.55
CA ALA A 531 -19.55 15.09 -8.95
C ALA A 531 -20.02 14.59 -7.58
N SER A 532 -20.33 13.30 -7.45
CA SER A 532 -20.73 12.70 -6.17
C SER A 532 -19.63 12.83 -5.10
N MET A 533 -18.37 12.61 -5.45
CA MET A 533 -17.24 12.78 -4.53
C MET A 533 -17.08 14.23 -4.07
N VAL A 534 -17.14 15.19 -5.00
CA VAL A 534 -17.07 16.62 -4.67
C VAL A 534 -18.22 17.01 -3.73
N VAL A 535 -19.45 16.56 -4.00
CA VAL A 535 -20.63 16.85 -3.14
C VAL A 535 -20.42 16.27 -1.74
N VAL A 536 -19.98 15.03 -1.62
CA VAL A 536 -19.71 14.40 -0.31
C VAL A 536 -18.66 15.21 0.46
N MET A 537 -17.57 15.62 -0.18
CA MET A 537 -16.54 16.42 0.47
C MET A 537 -17.03 17.81 0.90
N LEU A 538 -17.88 18.46 0.11
CA LEU A 538 -18.51 19.74 0.49
C LEU A 538 -19.45 19.59 1.69
N VAL A 539 -20.20 18.49 1.76
CA VAL A 539 -21.06 18.18 2.91
C VAL A 539 -20.22 17.95 4.16
N ILE A 540 -19.17 17.14 4.07
CA ILE A 540 -18.23 16.89 5.20
C ILE A 540 -17.62 18.22 5.68
N GLY A 541 -17.20 19.07 4.76
CA GLY A 541 -16.63 20.38 5.10
C GLY A 541 -17.60 21.28 5.86
N LYS A 542 -18.88 21.32 5.43
CA LYS A 542 -19.94 22.08 6.14
C LYS A 542 -20.23 21.53 7.54
N VAL A 543 -20.32 20.20 7.67
CA VAL A 543 -20.57 19.55 8.97
C VAL A 543 -19.42 19.83 9.95
N ASN A 544 -18.18 19.71 9.51
CA ASN A 544 -17.00 20.02 10.32
C ASN A 544 -16.98 21.49 10.78
N HIS A 545 -17.32 22.41 9.89
CA HIS A 545 -17.38 23.83 10.22
C HIS A 545 -18.44 24.11 11.29
N SER A 546 -19.64 23.52 11.14
CA SER A 546 -20.74 23.64 12.11
C SER A 546 -20.35 23.09 13.49
N MET A 547 -19.70 21.93 13.57
CA MET A 547 -19.25 21.34 14.84
C MET A 547 -18.20 22.20 15.55
N ASN A 548 -17.26 22.79 14.82
CA ASN A 548 -16.24 23.67 15.38
C ASN A 548 -16.84 24.97 15.94
N VAL A 549 -17.90 25.52 15.33
CA VAL A 549 -18.60 26.72 15.82
C VAL A 549 -19.40 26.43 17.10
N HIS A 550 -19.96 25.23 17.26
CA HIS A 550 -20.67 24.84 18.49
C HIS A 550 -19.69 24.58 19.65
N SER A 551 -18.57 23.90 19.40
CA SER A 551 -17.57 23.61 20.43
C SER A 551 -16.81 24.84 20.96
N GLN A 552 -16.90 25.99 20.29
CA GLN A 552 -16.35 27.27 20.77
C GLN A 552 -17.38 28.12 21.54
N ARG A 553 -18.64 27.67 21.60
CA ARG A 553 -19.74 28.37 22.31
C ARG A 553 -20.09 27.75 23.66
N ASP A 554 -19.63 26.53 23.90
CA ASP A 554 -19.69 25.81 25.16
C ASP A 554 -18.33 25.94 25.92
#